data_f108b004353c5ef121923a80116e9787
#
_entry.id   f108b004353c5ef121923a80116e9787
#
_cell.length_a   1.000
_cell.length_b   1.000
_cell.length_c   1.000
_cell.angle_alpha   90.00
_cell.angle_beta   90.00
_cell.angle_gamma   90.00
#
_symmetry.space_group_name_H-M   'P 1'
#
loop_
_entity.id
_entity.type
_entity.pdbx_description
1 polymer ?
#
loop_
_entity_poly.entity_id
_entity_poly.type
_entity_poly.pdbx_seq_one_letter_code
_entity_poly.pdbx_strand_id
1 'polypeptide(L)'
;MNYMYRGRPRVLPVAILLFSFLVACASCFAQPDGQESKPTARERTALVQTFATEKLWRWQKRLNLEDWKISVEVVRASELKARTLGNIHWDSDKKTAVIHVLDPADYHMAFADVLQDIEFTVVHELIHLELSPVLAPLQRNDANRREEEHAVNHMTEALLQLDRGK
;
A
#
# COMPACT_ATOMS: atom_id res chain seq x y z
N MET A 1 -40.85 -48.42 27.67
CA MET A 1 -42.23 -48.23 27.23
C MET A 1 -42.19 -47.74 25.81
N ASN A 2 -42.17 -48.70 24.88
CA ASN A 2 -43.29 -49.14 24.05
C ASN A 2 -43.76 -48.01 23.11
N TYR A 3 -43.77 -48.08 21.86
CA TYR A 3 -44.12 -48.94 20.70
C TYR A 3 -44.38 -47.92 19.58
N MET A 4 -44.35 -48.08 18.35
CA MET A 4 -44.41 -49.08 17.28
C MET A 4 -44.46 -48.29 15.96
N TYR A 5 -43.64 -48.63 15.03
CA TYR A 5 -43.87 -49.32 13.76
C TYR A 5 -45.11 -48.96 12.89
N ARG A 6 -44.83 -48.67 11.64
CA ARG A 6 -45.50 -48.93 10.35
C ARG A 6 -45.58 -47.68 9.50
N GLY A 7 -45.34 -47.70 8.23
CA GLY A 7 -45.17 -48.73 7.22
C GLY A 7 -45.03 -48.06 5.86
N ARG A 8 -44.24 -48.64 5.01
CA ARG A 8 -44.14 -48.22 3.59
C ARG A 8 -45.40 -48.55 2.82
N PRO A 9 -45.67 -47.82 1.71
CA PRO A 9 -45.94 -48.51 0.46
C PRO A 9 -44.95 -48.15 -0.64
N ARG A 10 -44.58 -49.21 -1.32
CA ARG A 10 -43.97 -49.25 -2.65
C ARG A 10 -45.02 -48.86 -3.68
N VAL A 11 -44.71 -48.03 -4.64
CA VAL A 11 -45.32 -48.10 -5.98
C VAL A 11 -44.28 -47.74 -7.04
N LEU A 12 -44.15 -48.57 -7.95
CA LEU A 12 -43.47 -48.84 -9.17
C LEU A 12 -43.25 -47.69 -10.19
N PRO A 13 -42.43 -47.96 -11.20
CA PRO A 13 -41.79 -46.96 -12.05
C PRO A 13 -42.66 -46.58 -13.24
N VAL A 14 -42.61 -45.32 -13.62
CA VAL A 14 -43.10 -44.91 -14.95
C VAL A 14 -41.86 -44.47 -15.74
N ALA A 15 -41.52 -45.34 -16.66
CA ALA A 15 -40.62 -45.04 -17.76
C ALA A 15 -41.37 -44.22 -18.81
N ILE A 16 -40.92 -43.07 -19.14
CA ILE A 16 -41.26 -42.37 -20.40
C ILE A 16 -40.01 -41.65 -20.89
N LEU A 17 -39.36 -42.24 -21.84
CA LEU A 17 -39.05 -41.82 -23.22
C LEU A 17 -38.44 -40.41 -23.41
N LEU A 18 -37.16 -40.45 -23.73
CA LEU A 18 -36.51 -39.82 -24.89
C LEU A 18 -37.10 -38.50 -25.41
N PHE A 19 -36.35 -37.42 -25.22
CA PHE A 19 -36.19 -36.50 -26.34
C PHE A 19 -34.75 -35.95 -26.30
N SER A 20 -33.94 -36.50 -27.17
CA SER A 20 -32.64 -36.02 -27.55
C SER A 20 -32.84 -34.67 -28.26
N PHE A 21 -32.43 -33.57 -27.62
CA PHE A 21 -32.18 -32.34 -28.34
C PHE A 21 -30.71 -31.97 -28.09
N LEU A 22 -29.89 -32.48 -28.98
CA LEU A 22 -28.52 -32.12 -29.16
C LEU A 22 -28.50 -30.75 -29.87
N VAL A 23 -28.61 -29.65 -29.12
CA VAL A 23 -28.26 -28.35 -29.63
C VAL A 23 -26.81 -28.08 -29.20
N ALA A 24 -25.92 -28.47 -30.10
CA ALA A 24 -24.54 -28.05 -30.07
C ALA A 24 -24.47 -26.55 -30.38
N CYS A 25 -24.74 -25.72 -29.37
CA CYS A 25 -24.35 -24.30 -29.41
C CYS A 25 -22.87 -24.22 -28.96
N ALA A 26 -22.00 -24.47 -29.93
CA ALA A 26 -20.59 -24.06 -29.81
C ALA A 26 -20.56 -22.53 -29.83
N SER A 27 -20.98 -21.92 -28.72
CA SER A 27 -20.60 -20.53 -28.42
C SER A 27 -19.10 -20.54 -28.20
N CYS A 28 -18.34 -20.18 -29.22
CA CYS A 28 -16.99 -19.72 -29.09
C CYS A 28 -17.04 -18.53 -28.12
N PHE A 29 -16.92 -18.77 -26.83
CA PHE A 29 -16.37 -17.80 -25.92
C PHE A 29 -14.91 -17.63 -26.33
N ALA A 30 -14.67 -16.70 -27.26
CA ALA A 30 -13.37 -16.10 -27.36
C ALA A 30 -13.10 -15.50 -25.98
N GLN A 31 -12.31 -16.21 -25.15
CA GLN A 31 -11.68 -15.59 -24.01
C GLN A 31 -10.89 -14.42 -24.61
N PRO A 32 -11.17 -13.17 -24.18
CA PRO A 32 -10.22 -12.13 -24.49
C PRO A 32 -8.90 -12.59 -23.86
N ASP A 33 -7.88 -12.77 -24.70
CA ASP A 33 -6.52 -12.92 -24.22
C ASP A 33 -6.26 -11.74 -23.28
N GLY A 34 -6.42 -12.01 -21.98
CA GLY A 34 -6.12 -11.08 -20.90
C GLY A 34 -4.62 -10.90 -20.82
N GLN A 35 -4.05 -10.31 -21.86
CA GLN A 35 -2.71 -9.77 -21.79
C GLN A 35 -2.83 -8.56 -20.86
N GLU A 36 -2.61 -8.81 -19.56
CA GLU A 36 -2.48 -7.73 -18.59
C GLU A 36 -1.40 -6.78 -19.10
N SER A 37 -1.85 -5.70 -19.72
CA SER A 37 -0.95 -4.68 -20.21
C SER A 37 -0.23 -4.10 -19.00
N LYS A 38 1.10 -4.12 -19.05
CA LYS A 38 1.91 -3.49 -17.99
C LYS A 38 1.43 -2.04 -17.79
N PRO A 39 1.24 -1.60 -16.55
CA PRO A 39 0.73 -0.26 -16.29
C PRO A 39 1.67 0.80 -16.91
N THR A 40 1.09 1.78 -17.52
CA THR A 40 1.80 2.95 -18.11
C THR A 40 2.52 3.74 -17.02
N ALA A 41 3.44 4.61 -17.38
CA ALA A 41 4.13 5.47 -16.44
C ALA A 41 3.13 6.31 -15.60
N ARG A 42 2.11 6.89 -16.26
CA ARG A 42 1.06 7.69 -15.59
C ARG A 42 0.24 6.86 -14.59
N GLU A 43 -0.10 5.64 -14.94
CA GLU A 43 -0.83 4.73 -14.04
C GLU A 43 0.03 4.35 -12.84
N ARG A 44 1.33 4.10 -13.04
CA ARG A 44 2.25 3.83 -11.93
C ARG A 44 2.39 5.02 -10.99
N THR A 45 2.51 6.24 -11.50
CA THR A 45 2.52 7.46 -10.67
C THR A 45 1.23 7.59 -9.86
N ALA A 46 0.06 7.38 -10.48
CA ALA A 46 -1.22 7.42 -9.79
C ALA A 46 -1.36 6.32 -8.72
N LEU A 47 -0.86 5.11 -8.99
CA LEU A 47 -0.83 4.02 -8.01
C LEU A 47 0.08 4.36 -6.83
N VAL A 48 1.27 4.93 -7.06
CA VAL A 48 2.19 5.37 -6.00
C VAL A 48 1.55 6.47 -5.17
N GLN A 49 0.91 7.47 -5.79
CA GLN A 49 0.22 8.53 -5.07
C GLN A 49 -0.87 7.98 -4.14
N THR A 50 -1.69 7.06 -4.64
CA THR A 50 -2.76 6.42 -3.84
C THR A 50 -2.16 5.61 -2.69
N PHE A 51 -1.15 4.78 -2.98
CA PHE A 51 -0.47 3.95 -1.99
C PHE A 51 0.21 4.80 -0.91
N ALA A 52 0.96 5.81 -1.30
CA ALA A 52 1.63 6.71 -0.36
C ALA A 52 0.63 7.44 0.55
N THR A 53 -0.52 7.87 0.01
CA THR A 53 -1.60 8.51 0.78
C THR A 53 -2.21 7.53 1.79
N GLU A 54 -2.46 6.27 1.40
CA GLU A 54 -2.95 5.22 2.32
C GLU A 54 -1.96 4.97 3.46
N LYS A 55 -0.66 4.84 3.13
CA LYS A 55 0.40 4.64 4.11
C LYS A 55 0.56 5.83 5.04
N LEU A 56 0.47 7.04 4.52
CA LEU A 56 0.48 8.26 5.32
C LEU A 56 -0.62 8.22 6.40
N TRP A 57 -1.88 7.98 6.05
CA TRP A 57 -2.98 7.95 7.02
C TRP A 57 -2.79 6.90 8.10
N ARG A 58 -2.34 5.71 7.68
CA ARG A 58 -2.08 4.60 8.60
C ARG A 58 -0.99 4.94 9.62
N TRP A 59 0.13 5.47 9.15
CA TRP A 59 1.29 5.75 9.98
C TRP A 59 1.14 7.05 10.78
N GLN A 60 0.49 8.06 10.23
CA GLN A 60 0.13 9.29 10.95
C GLN A 60 -0.67 8.97 12.22
N LYS A 61 -1.67 8.08 12.12
CA LYS A 61 -2.45 7.61 13.28
C LYS A 61 -1.59 6.84 14.29
N ARG A 62 -0.71 5.97 13.82
CA ARG A 62 0.16 5.15 14.70
C ARG A 62 1.20 5.97 15.45
N LEU A 63 1.65 7.04 14.86
CA LEU A 63 2.61 7.98 15.45
C LEU A 63 1.94 9.13 16.21
N ASN A 64 0.60 9.10 16.40
CA ASN A 64 -0.18 10.13 17.07
C ASN A 64 -0.02 11.55 16.48
N LEU A 65 0.18 11.63 15.17
CA LEU A 65 0.32 12.88 14.42
C LEU A 65 -1.00 13.38 13.81
N GLU A 66 -2.15 12.92 14.33
CA GLU A 66 -3.48 13.22 13.76
C GLU A 66 -3.88 14.71 13.90
N ASP A 67 -3.21 15.46 14.75
CA ASP A 67 -3.35 16.90 14.90
C ASP A 67 -2.60 17.71 13.81
N TRP A 68 -1.80 17.04 12.97
CA TRP A 68 -1.14 17.62 11.82
C TRP A 68 -1.97 17.44 10.55
N LYS A 69 -1.96 18.44 9.67
CA LYS A 69 -2.48 18.33 8.30
C LYS A 69 -1.33 17.97 7.38
N ILE A 70 -1.17 16.69 7.09
CA ILE A 70 -0.06 16.18 6.28
C ILE A 70 -0.59 15.76 4.92
N SER A 71 0.13 16.11 3.86
CA SER A 71 -0.07 15.60 2.50
C SER A 71 1.18 14.90 2.01
N VAL A 72 1.01 14.02 1.02
CA VAL A 72 2.12 13.39 0.29
C VAL A 72 1.97 13.69 -1.19
N GLU A 73 3.09 14.02 -1.84
CA GLU A 73 3.16 14.37 -3.25
C GLU A 73 4.25 13.56 -3.94
N VAL A 74 3.94 13.03 -5.13
CA VAL A 74 4.92 12.34 -5.97
C VAL A 74 5.64 13.37 -6.83
N VAL A 75 6.97 13.44 -6.69
CA VAL A 75 7.80 14.45 -7.36
C VAL A 75 8.93 13.80 -8.17
N ARG A 76 9.45 14.51 -9.14
CA ARG A 76 10.58 14.05 -9.95
C ARG A 76 11.90 14.18 -9.18
N ALA A 77 12.89 13.35 -9.54
CA ALA A 77 14.22 13.40 -8.94
C ALA A 77 14.88 14.78 -9.03
N SER A 78 14.53 15.60 -10.03
CA SER A 78 15.01 16.98 -10.17
C SER A 78 14.50 17.95 -9.12
N GLU A 79 13.42 17.60 -8.40
CA GLU A 79 12.79 18.39 -7.35
C GLU A 79 13.30 17.99 -5.94
N LEU A 80 14.01 16.89 -5.85
CA LEU A 80 14.62 16.39 -4.63
C LEU A 80 16.11 16.75 -4.57
N LYS A 81 16.69 16.72 -3.37
CA LYS A 81 18.15 16.81 -3.22
C LYS A 81 18.79 15.58 -3.85
N ALA A 82 19.98 15.76 -4.40
CA ALA A 82 20.72 14.65 -4.98
C ALA A 82 20.87 13.49 -3.98
N ARG A 83 20.54 12.27 -4.45
CA ARG A 83 20.61 11.02 -3.68
C ARG A 83 19.60 10.90 -2.53
N THR A 84 18.51 11.66 -2.53
CA THR A 84 17.39 11.44 -1.61
C THR A 84 16.21 10.84 -2.37
N LEU A 85 15.41 10.04 -1.68
CA LEU A 85 14.21 9.39 -2.21
C LEU A 85 12.94 10.11 -1.78
N GLY A 86 13.08 11.06 -0.86
CA GLY A 86 12.01 11.92 -0.39
C GLY A 86 12.53 13.05 0.47
N ASN A 87 11.62 13.86 0.95
CA ASN A 87 11.84 14.88 1.99
C ASN A 87 10.52 15.30 2.61
N ILE A 88 10.60 15.98 3.75
CA ILE A 88 9.44 16.61 4.39
C ILE A 88 9.69 18.10 4.59
N HIS A 89 8.66 18.90 4.36
CA HIS A 89 8.59 20.31 4.72
C HIS A 89 7.41 20.51 5.67
N TRP A 90 7.63 21.22 6.78
CA TRP A 90 6.58 21.48 7.76
C TRP A 90 6.59 22.90 8.31
N ASP A 91 5.42 23.31 8.78
CA ASP A 91 5.18 24.55 9.52
C ASP A 91 4.59 24.14 10.89
N SER A 92 5.39 24.25 11.93
CA SER A 92 5.01 23.83 13.30
C SER A 92 3.89 24.70 13.88
N ASP A 93 3.82 25.98 13.52
CA ASP A 93 2.81 26.89 14.04
C ASP A 93 1.43 26.58 13.48
N LYS A 94 1.37 26.18 12.20
CA LYS A 94 0.13 25.79 11.52
C LYS A 94 -0.18 24.30 11.62
N LYS A 95 0.76 23.51 12.11
CA LYS A 95 0.70 22.03 12.09
C LYS A 95 0.37 21.50 10.69
N THR A 96 1.10 21.95 9.69
CA THR A 96 0.98 21.48 8.31
C THR A 96 2.29 20.89 7.83
N ALA A 97 2.25 19.84 7.04
CA ALA A 97 3.42 19.24 6.44
C ALA A 97 3.13 18.68 5.05
N VAL A 98 4.16 18.66 4.20
CA VAL A 98 4.13 18.01 2.88
C VAL A 98 5.32 17.07 2.81
N ILE A 99 5.04 15.80 2.53
CA ILE A 99 6.03 14.77 2.26
C ILE A 99 6.14 14.62 0.74
N HIS A 100 7.34 14.76 0.21
CA HIS A 100 7.64 14.41 -1.18
C HIS A 100 8.19 13.00 -1.25
N VAL A 101 7.71 12.20 -2.19
CA VAL A 101 8.23 10.87 -2.52
C VAL A 101 8.62 10.82 -3.99
N LEU A 102 9.64 10.04 -4.32
CA LEU A 102 10.18 9.97 -5.67
C LEU A 102 9.18 9.31 -6.65
N ASP A 103 9.04 9.89 -7.85
CA ASP A 103 8.23 9.34 -8.93
C ASP A 103 8.74 7.94 -9.34
N PRO A 104 7.84 6.94 -9.52
CA PRO A 104 8.23 5.59 -9.92
C PRO A 104 8.98 5.52 -11.26
N ALA A 105 8.90 6.55 -12.10
CA ALA A 105 9.66 6.62 -13.35
C ALA A 105 11.15 6.89 -13.14
N ASP A 106 11.55 7.39 -11.97
CA ASP A 106 12.95 7.70 -11.64
C ASP A 106 13.64 6.56 -10.86
N TYR A 107 12.92 5.47 -10.57
CA TYR A 107 13.49 4.26 -9.96
C TYR A 107 14.01 3.27 -11.01
N HIS A 108 15.06 2.54 -10.63
CA HIS A 108 15.69 1.48 -11.44
C HIS A 108 15.52 0.10 -10.80
N MET A 109 14.32 -0.18 -10.24
CA MET A 109 14.01 -1.45 -9.57
C MET A 109 12.60 -1.94 -9.94
N ALA A 110 12.24 -3.14 -9.48
CA ALA A 110 10.90 -3.69 -9.70
C ALA A 110 9.84 -2.85 -8.98
N PHE A 111 8.65 -2.73 -9.59
CA PHE A 111 7.58 -1.86 -9.05
C PHE A 111 7.14 -2.25 -7.62
N ALA A 112 7.19 -3.54 -7.29
CA ALA A 112 6.89 -4.00 -5.93
C ALA A 112 7.91 -3.46 -4.90
N ASP A 113 9.18 -3.36 -5.27
CA ASP A 113 10.23 -2.81 -4.42
C ASP A 113 10.08 -1.29 -4.29
N VAL A 114 9.65 -0.61 -5.38
CA VAL A 114 9.30 0.82 -5.33
C VAL A 114 8.22 1.07 -4.27
N LEU A 115 7.18 0.27 -4.20
CA LEU A 115 6.12 0.46 -3.19
C LEU A 115 6.65 0.27 -1.76
N GLN A 116 7.58 -0.67 -1.54
CA GLN A 116 8.20 -0.85 -0.23
C GLN A 116 9.06 0.36 0.16
N ASP A 117 9.80 0.90 -0.80
CA ASP A 117 10.63 2.09 -0.62
C ASP A 117 9.78 3.34 -0.35
N ILE A 118 8.65 3.50 -1.05
CA ILE A 118 7.69 4.58 -0.81
C ILE A 118 7.12 4.50 0.62
N GLU A 119 6.73 3.31 1.10
CA GLU A 119 6.28 3.14 2.49
C GLU A 119 7.39 3.49 3.48
N PHE A 120 8.62 3.04 3.22
CA PHE A 120 9.78 3.40 4.03
C PHE A 120 9.97 4.91 4.09
N THR A 121 9.96 5.58 2.95
CA THR A 121 10.12 7.04 2.85
C THR A 121 9.04 7.78 3.65
N VAL A 122 7.77 7.41 3.50
CA VAL A 122 6.68 8.05 4.25
C VAL A 122 6.88 7.91 5.76
N VAL A 123 7.24 6.71 6.25
CA VAL A 123 7.47 6.50 7.69
C VAL A 123 8.69 7.27 8.18
N HIS A 124 9.78 7.25 7.42
CA HIS A 124 11.01 7.97 7.69
C HIS A 124 10.76 9.47 7.88
N GLU A 125 10.03 10.09 6.96
CA GLU A 125 9.72 11.51 7.00
C GLU A 125 8.77 11.87 8.17
N LEU A 126 7.84 10.98 8.52
CA LEU A 126 6.99 11.15 9.70
C LEU A 126 7.79 11.08 11.01
N ILE A 127 8.82 10.24 11.08
CA ILE A 127 9.70 10.17 12.26
C ILE A 127 10.52 11.46 12.39
N HIS A 128 11.00 12.04 11.30
CA HIS A 128 11.64 13.36 11.34
C HIS A 128 10.70 14.42 11.91
N LEU A 129 9.43 14.41 11.51
CA LEU A 129 8.42 15.33 12.02
C LEU A 129 8.19 15.13 13.53
N GLU A 130 8.04 13.88 13.98
CA GLU A 130 7.84 13.55 15.39
C GLU A 130 9.03 13.96 16.26
N LEU A 131 10.25 13.78 15.77
CA LEU A 131 11.46 14.14 16.48
C LEU A 131 11.79 15.64 16.42
N SER A 132 11.17 16.39 15.52
CA SER A 132 11.51 17.79 15.25
C SER A 132 11.49 18.68 16.50
N PRO A 133 10.56 18.57 17.47
CA PRO A 133 10.57 19.41 18.67
C PRO A 133 11.78 19.15 19.59
N VAL A 134 12.26 17.89 19.61
CA VAL A 134 13.42 17.49 20.42
C VAL A 134 14.73 17.89 19.75
N LEU A 135 14.76 17.83 18.42
CA LEU A 135 15.97 18.10 17.62
C LEU A 135 16.16 19.60 17.31
N ALA A 136 15.06 20.38 17.28
CA ALA A 136 15.11 21.80 16.95
C ALA A 136 16.11 22.63 17.79
N PRO A 137 16.27 22.40 19.12
CA PRO A 137 17.23 23.14 19.94
C PRO A 137 18.68 22.71 19.71
N LEU A 138 18.91 21.58 19.04
CA LEU A 138 20.27 21.07 18.84
C LEU A 138 21.00 21.81 17.71
N GLN A 139 22.29 21.98 17.87
CA GLN A 139 23.10 22.58 16.83
C GLN A 139 23.12 21.69 15.57
N ARG A 140 22.67 22.24 14.46
CA ARG A 140 22.66 21.58 13.16
C ARG A 140 24.05 21.62 12.53
N ASN A 141 24.76 20.50 12.60
CA ASN A 141 26.02 20.26 11.90
C ASN A 141 25.96 18.91 11.17
N ASP A 142 26.92 18.62 10.29
CA ASP A 142 26.94 17.43 9.48
C ASP A 142 27.04 16.12 10.31
N ALA A 143 27.67 16.17 11.48
CA ALA A 143 27.77 15.01 12.36
C ALA A 143 26.39 14.70 12.97
N ASN A 144 25.73 15.68 13.58
CA ASN A 144 24.44 15.53 14.19
C ASN A 144 23.38 15.10 13.17
N ARG A 145 23.44 15.63 11.93
CA ARG A 145 22.57 15.20 10.85
C ARG A 145 22.76 13.73 10.49
N ARG A 146 24.00 13.25 10.39
CA ARG A 146 24.24 11.83 10.10
C ARG A 146 23.71 10.92 11.19
N GLU A 147 23.88 11.30 12.46
CA GLU A 147 23.36 10.53 13.59
C GLU A 147 21.81 10.54 13.61
N GLU A 148 21.19 11.68 13.31
CA GLU A 148 19.74 11.78 13.15
C GLU A 148 19.24 10.84 12.06
N GLU A 149 19.79 10.92 10.85
CA GLU A 149 19.42 10.04 9.73
C GLU A 149 19.60 8.55 10.07
N HIS A 150 20.71 8.20 10.75
CA HIS A 150 20.97 6.84 11.19
C HIS A 150 19.91 6.36 12.19
N ALA A 151 19.58 7.18 13.19
CA ALA A 151 18.54 6.86 14.16
C ALA A 151 17.16 6.73 13.52
N VAL A 152 16.79 7.65 12.64
CA VAL A 152 15.52 7.64 11.90
C VAL A 152 15.40 6.40 11.03
N ASN A 153 16.46 6.04 10.31
CA ASN A 153 16.48 4.81 9.50
C ASN A 153 16.21 3.56 10.35
N HIS A 154 16.90 3.40 11.47
CA HIS A 154 16.72 2.24 12.36
C HIS A 154 15.32 2.19 12.97
N MET A 155 14.77 3.32 13.38
CA MET A 155 13.39 3.40 13.89
C MET A 155 12.39 3.04 12.80
N THR A 156 12.58 3.55 11.58
CA THR A 156 11.75 3.21 10.43
C THR A 156 11.76 1.71 10.15
N GLU A 157 12.93 1.10 10.07
CA GLU A 157 13.07 -0.34 9.86
C GLU A 157 12.38 -1.15 10.94
N ALA A 158 12.61 -0.81 12.21
CA ALA A 158 12.00 -1.51 13.34
C ALA A 158 10.47 -1.44 13.33
N LEU A 159 9.91 -0.25 13.06
CA LEU A 159 8.45 -0.06 12.98
C LEU A 159 7.84 -0.86 11.81
N LEU A 160 8.48 -0.84 10.65
CA LEU A 160 8.02 -1.60 9.49
C LEU A 160 8.13 -3.12 9.69
N GLN A 161 9.17 -3.60 10.38
CA GLN A 161 9.32 -5.01 10.74
C GLN A 161 8.21 -5.45 11.71
N LEU A 162 7.94 -4.67 12.76
CA LEU A 162 6.86 -4.93 13.70
C LEU A 162 5.47 -4.96 13.01
N ASP A 163 5.24 -4.04 12.08
CA ASP A 163 3.99 -4.00 11.32
C ASP A 163 3.79 -5.23 10.44
N ARG A 164 4.88 -5.79 9.92
CA ARG A 164 4.87 -7.01 9.08
C ARG A 164 4.91 -8.31 9.88
N GLY A 165 4.91 -8.24 11.21
CA GLY A 165 4.96 -9.41 12.09
C GLY A 165 6.29 -10.17 12.03
N LYS A 166 7.38 -9.45 11.83
CA LYS A 166 8.75 -10.00 11.73
C LYS A 166 9.56 -9.66 12.97
#